data_7c276924a0225201d5a627c58ea02d90
#
_entry.id   7c276924a0225201d5a627c58ea02d90
#
_cell.length_a   1.000
_cell.length_b   1.000
_cell.length_c   1.000
_cell.angle_alpha   90.00
_cell.angle_beta   90.00
_cell.angle_gamma   90.00
#
_symmetry.space_group_name_H-M   'P 1'
#
loop_
_entity.id
_entity.type
_entity.pdbx_description
1 polymer ?
#
loop_
_entity_poly.entity_id
_entity_poly.type
_entity_poly.pdbx_seq_one_letter_code
_entity_poly.pdbx_strand_id
1 'polypeptide(L)'
;MRYLTELICQLYRLTEHHKLTDATFKNLADIKLVEPTADAKTILQLDNIFSEYSLRDIDRDLAEILSNIITTEKIHALDFDFNKIQSLTSSKSFGCGWDKVINGSWFKNLYSWGEGMYPAKNLKAENISDWKDNIWHIEHEGFNPRSPINVKYYSWLDRYVASNSGGSHHAAMVVYQSLRDNLDYKREAVIEQLSINLNTVEILDQNYYSFIFQIKRPRNKTEIYTSEYEFTDALKEFVENRYTIILNPVNYVSSIKLAFIPKHALKTNDKTFRNWFYSAISCAKIISFPDYLKNPALYHTHHYSHELNSITLGDPSRKYKLREDS
;
A
#
# COMPACT_ATOMS: atom_id res chain seq x y z
N MET A 1 -22.04 -5.24 16.01
CA MET A 1 -21.21 -6.34 15.52
C MET A 1 -20.14 -6.81 16.51
N ARG A 2 -19.35 -5.94 17.13
CA ARG A 2 -18.30 -6.32 18.14
C ARG A 2 -18.82 -7.20 19.29
N TYR A 3 -19.97 -6.85 19.86
CA TYR A 3 -20.60 -7.62 20.96
C TYR A 3 -21.06 -9.03 20.55
N LEU A 4 -21.55 -9.22 19.33
CA LEU A 4 -21.97 -10.54 18.83
C LEU A 4 -20.78 -11.47 18.61
N THR A 5 -19.66 -10.93 18.15
CA THR A 5 -18.43 -11.68 17.90
C THR A 5 -17.76 -12.10 19.21
N GLU A 6 -17.78 -11.24 20.22
CA GLU A 6 -17.29 -11.54 21.55
C GLU A 6 -18.15 -12.62 22.24
N LEU A 7 -19.48 -12.55 22.06
CA LEU A 7 -20.42 -13.56 22.55
C LEU A 7 -20.22 -14.92 21.88
N ILE A 8 -20.00 -14.94 20.57
CA ILE A 8 -19.68 -16.16 19.81
C ILE A 8 -18.35 -16.75 20.26
N CYS A 9 -17.31 -15.93 20.47
CA CYS A 9 -16.05 -16.37 21.03
C CYS A 9 -16.19 -16.92 22.46
N GLN A 10 -17.07 -16.33 23.30
CA GLN A 10 -17.36 -16.83 24.66
C GLN A 10 -18.17 -18.11 24.65
N LEU A 11 -19.15 -18.23 23.77
CA LEU A 11 -19.95 -19.47 23.62
C LEU A 11 -19.10 -20.64 23.09
N TYR A 12 -18.15 -20.35 22.21
CA TYR A 12 -17.18 -21.35 21.74
C TYR A 12 -16.26 -21.85 22.85
N ARG A 13 -15.95 -21.05 23.87
CA ARG A 13 -15.16 -21.44 25.05
C ARG A 13 -15.86 -22.42 25.99
N LEU A 14 -17.14 -22.61 25.82
CA LEU A 14 -17.97 -23.42 26.76
C LEU A 14 -18.17 -24.89 26.35
N THR A 15 -17.61 -25.36 25.22
CA THR A 15 -17.78 -26.74 24.77
C THR A 15 -16.53 -27.60 24.99
N GLU A 16 -16.68 -28.79 25.58
CA GLU A 16 -15.58 -29.65 26.09
C GLU A 16 -14.57 -30.20 25.05
N HIS A 17 -14.83 -30.03 23.77
CA HIS A 17 -13.88 -30.39 22.69
C HIS A 17 -12.62 -29.49 22.66
N HIS A 18 -12.54 -28.52 23.54
CA HIS A 18 -11.64 -27.37 23.43
C HIS A 18 -10.41 -27.37 24.33
N LYS A 19 -10.20 -28.38 25.20
CA LYS A 19 -9.05 -28.32 26.13
C LYS A 19 -7.67 -28.38 25.45
N LEU A 20 -7.54 -29.11 24.34
CA LEU A 20 -6.33 -29.07 23.50
C LEU A 20 -6.33 -27.89 22.54
N THR A 21 -7.49 -27.52 22.00
CA THR A 21 -7.70 -26.35 21.14
C THR A 21 -7.51 -25.03 21.88
N ASP A 22 -7.86 -24.97 23.19
CA ASP A 22 -7.70 -23.74 23.98
C ASP A 22 -6.24 -23.33 24.18
N ALA A 23 -5.31 -24.29 24.35
CA ALA A 23 -3.89 -23.98 24.47
C ALA A 23 -3.34 -23.39 23.15
N THR A 24 -3.73 -23.96 22.02
CA THR A 24 -3.31 -23.55 20.68
C THR A 24 -3.98 -22.23 20.28
N PHE A 25 -5.28 -22.07 20.60
CA PHE A 25 -5.96 -20.78 20.47
C PHE A 25 -5.36 -19.69 21.36
N LYS A 26 -4.94 -20.06 22.56
CA LYS A 26 -4.29 -19.16 23.48
C LYS A 26 -2.94 -18.69 22.93
N ASN A 27 -2.15 -19.59 22.35
CA ASN A 27 -0.89 -19.25 21.71
C ASN A 27 -1.08 -18.31 20.52
N LEU A 28 -2.07 -18.56 19.64
CA LEU A 28 -2.41 -17.66 18.55
C LEU A 28 -3.06 -16.35 19.03
N ALA A 29 -3.84 -16.38 20.11
CA ALA A 29 -4.46 -15.19 20.68
C ALA A 29 -3.45 -14.30 21.44
N ASP A 30 -2.40 -14.90 21.99
CA ASP A 30 -1.31 -14.19 22.68
C ASP A 30 -0.38 -13.47 21.70
N ILE A 31 -0.44 -13.82 20.38
CA ILE A 31 0.27 -13.08 19.35
C ILE A 31 -0.29 -11.65 19.32
N LYS A 32 0.60 -10.69 19.49
CA LYS A 32 0.26 -9.26 19.56
C LYS A 32 -0.07 -8.68 18.17
N LEU A 33 -1.00 -9.31 17.45
CA LEU A 33 -1.56 -8.73 16.24
C LEU A 33 -2.38 -7.50 16.60
N VAL A 34 -2.14 -6.43 15.90
CA VAL A 34 -2.93 -5.20 15.98
C VAL A 34 -3.85 -5.11 14.76
N GLU A 35 -4.90 -4.31 14.86
CA GLU A 35 -5.69 -3.96 13.69
C GLU A 35 -4.79 -3.31 12.64
N PRO A 36 -4.78 -3.81 11.39
CA PRO A 36 -3.97 -3.23 10.32
C PRO A 36 -4.30 -1.75 10.12
N THR A 37 -3.26 -0.91 10.09
CA THR A 37 -3.40 0.53 9.89
C THR A 37 -3.88 0.86 8.48
N ALA A 38 -4.20 2.12 8.23
CA ALA A 38 -4.53 2.63 6.90
C ALA A 38 -3.44 2.31 5.87
N ASP A 39 -2.16 2.35 6.26
CA ASP A 39 -1.04 2.01 5.37
C ASP A 39 -1.09 0.56 4.88
N ALA A 40 -1.49 -0.38 5.74
CA ALA A 40 -1.69 -1.78 5.37
C ALA A 40 -2.88 -1.98 4.41
N LYS A 41 -3.78 -1.03 4.36
CA LYS A 41 -5.02 -1.05 3.57
C LYS A 41 -4.90 -0.31 2.23
N THR A 42 -3.75 0.29 1.93
CA THR A 42 -3.54 1.13 0.74
C THR A 42 -2.26 0.78 -0.02
N ILE A 43 -1.99 -0.50 -0.21
CA ILE A 43 -0.77 -0.95 -0.88
C ILE A 43 -0.85 -0.59 -2.37
N LEU A 44 0.06 0.27 -2.82
CA LEU A 44 0.11 0.75 -4.20
C LEU A 44 0.93 -0.20 -5.10
N GLN A 45 2.17 -0.49 -4.73
CA GLN A 45 3.14 -1.15 -5.61
C GLN A 45 3.15 -2.67 -5.42
N LEU A 46 2.02 -3.34 -5.69
CA LEU A 46 1.93 -4.79 -5.66
C LEU A 46 2.89 -5.45 -6.66
N ASP A 47 3.15 -4.80 -7.80
CA ASP A 47 4.11 -5.23 -8.81
C ASP A 47 5.54 -5.37 -8.26
N ASN A 48 5.95 -4.49 -7.36
CA ASN A 48 7.26 -4.58 -6.71
C ASN A 48 7.33 -5.69 -5.67
N ILE A 49 6.22 -5.92 -4.92
CA ILE A 49 6.14 -6.99 -3.91
C ILE A 49 6.23 -8.35 -4.58
N PHE A 50 5.62 -8.52 -5.74
CA PHE A 50 5.57 -9.77 -6.50
C PHE A 50 6.57 -9.80 -7.66
N SER A 51 7.63 -8.99 -7.59
CA SER A 51 8.72 -9.03 -8.56
C SER A 51 9.52 -10.34 -8.46
N GLU A 52 10.13 -10.76 -9.55
CA GLU A 52 10.98 -11.94 -9.62
C GLU A 52 12.06 -11.96 -8.51
N TYR A 53 12.65 -10.80 -8.22
CA TYR A 53 13.62 -10.66 -7.15
C TYR A 53 13.04 -10.98 -5.77
N SER A 54 11.83 -10.53 -5.48
CA SER A 54 11.16 -10.76 -4.19
C SER A 54 10.68 -12.20 -4.02
N LEU A 55 10.40 -12.89 -5.13
CA LEU A 55 9.82 -14.23 -5.15
C LEU A 55 10.86 -15.36 -5.31
N ARG A 56 12.12 -15.04 -5.53
CA ARG A 56 13.20 -16.03 -5.86
C ARG A 56 13.41 -17.12 -4.82
N ASP A 57 13.16 -16.82 -3.55
CA ASP A 57 13.47 -17.68 -2.40
C ASP A 57 12.19 -18.36 -1.82
N ILE A 58 11.05 -18.25 -2.49
CA ILE A 58 9.81 -18.88 -2.05
C ILE A 58 9.47 -20.13 -2.86
N ASP A 59 8.47 -20.87 -2.38
CA ASP A 59 7.96 -22.04 -3.09
C ASP A 59 7.57 -21.70 -4.53
N ARG A 60 7.90 -22.60 -5.48
CA ARG A 60 7.74 -22.36 -6.91
C ARG A 60 6.26 -22.13 -7.30
N ASP A 61 5.36 -22.95 -6.74
CA ASP A 61 3.94 -22.87 -7.11
C ASP A 61 3.34 -21.54 -6.62
N LEU A 62 3.72 -21.12 -5.41
CA LEU A 62 3.33 -19.81 -4.90
C LEU A 62 3.97 -18.67 -5.70
N ALA A 63 5.24 -18.78 -6.06
CA ALA A 63 5.94 -17.78 -6.86
C ALA A 63 5.26 -17.58 -8.22
N GLU A 64 4.85 -18.67 -8.88
CA GLU A 64 4.13 -18.63 -10.15
C GLU A 64 2.77 -17.94 -10.00
N ILE A 65 2.00 -18.25 -8.96
CA ILE A 65 0.74 -17.57 -8.68
C ILE A 65 0.98 -16.08 -8.43
N LEU A 66 1.90 -15.71 -7.54
CA LEU A 66 2.12 -14.33 -7.15
C LEU A 66 2.65 -13.47 -8.31
N SER A 67 3.52 -14.00 -9.15
CA SER A 67 4.04 -13.30 -10.34
C SER A 67 2.96 -13.00 -11.39
N ASN A 68 1.87 -13.75 -11.39
CA ASN A 68 0.75 -13.59 -12.31
C ASN A 68 -0.45 -12.83 -11.73
N ILE A 69 -0.37 -12.37 -10.46
CA ILE A 69 -1.44 -11.56 -9.84
C ILE A 69 -1.59 -10.21 -10.55
N ILE A 70 -0.49 -9.63 -11.03
CA ILE A 70 -0.51 -8.34 -11.71
C ILE A 70 -0.25 -8.55 -13.19
N THR A 71 -1.17 -8.05 -14.01
CA THR A 71 -0.98 -7.93 -15.46
C THR A 71 -0.55 -6.52 -15.81
N THR A 72 0.28 -6.41 -16.84
CA THR A 72 0.84 -5.14 -17.31
C THR A 72 0.55 -4.96 -18.79
N GLU A 73 -0.01 -3.79 -19.15
CA GLU A 73 -0.20 -3.35 -20.53
C GLU A 73 0.52 -2.02 -20.74
N LYS A 74 1.17 -1.86 -21.91
CA LYS A 74 1.82 -0.59 -22.30
C LYS A 74 0.98 0.15 -23.32
N ILE A 75 0.65 1.40 -23.02
CA ILE A 75 -0.17 2.28 -23.84
C ILE A 75 0.66 3.51 -24.22
N HIS A 76 0.72 3.84 -25.49
CA HIS A 76 1.30 5.09 -25.98
C HIS A 76 0.19 6.13 -26.19
N ALA A 77 0.19 7.20 -25.41
CA ALA A 77 -0.74 8.30 -25.51
C ALA A 77 -0.03 9.55 -26.03
N LEU A 78 -0.45 10.08 -27.17
CA LEU A 78 0.17 11.27 -27.77
C LEU A 78 -0.23 12.57 -27.06
N ASP A 79 -1.40 12.58 -26.42
CA ASP A 79 -2.03 13.74 -25.80
C ASP A 79 -2.50 13.47 -24.37
N PHE A 80 -1.68 12.76 -23.61
CA PHE A 80 -1.97 12.46 -22.20
C PHE A 80 -2.13 13.76 -21.41
N ASP A 81 -3.26 13.87 -20.72
CA ASP A 81 -3.55 14.99 -19.84
C ASP A 81 -2.69 14.88 -18.56
N PHE A 82 -1.75 15.83 -18.41
CA PHE A 82 -0.85 15.89 -17.27
C PHE A 82 -1.59 16.04 -15.93
N ASN A 83 -2.80 16.59 -15.93
CA ASN A 83 -3.63 16.77 -14.74
C ASN A 83 -4.09 15.45 -14.12
N LYS A 84 -4.03 14.34 -14.87
CA LYS A 84 -4.31 13.01 -14.34
C LYS A 84 -3.23 12.47 -13.41
N ILE A 85 -2.03 13.04 -13.44
CA ILE A 85 -0.93 12.59 -12.56
C ILE A 85 -1.27 12.97 -11.12
N GLN A 86 -1.29 11.95 -10.26
CA GLN A 86 -1.62 12.11 -8.84
C GLN A 86 -0.39 12.00 -7.94
N SER A 87 0.65 11.28 -8.40
CA SER A 87 1.87 11.04 -7.63
C SER A 87 3.12 11.10 -8.51
N LEU A 88 4.27 11.35 -7.87
CA LEU A 88 5.58 11.45 -8.51
C LEU A 88 6.59 10.55 -7.80
N THR A 89 7.43 9.85 -8.57
CA THR A 89 8.41 8.90 -8.01
C THR A 89 9.52 9.57 -7.20
N SER A 90 9.89 10.81 -7.51
CA SER A 90 10.95 11.54 -6.81
C SER A 90 10.45 12.40 -5.66
N SER A 91 9.16 12.32 -5.32
CA SER A 91 8.59 13.10 -4.22
C SER A 91 8.32 12.24 -2.98
N LYS A 92 8.87 12.63 -1.85
CA LYS A 92 8.57 12.02 -0.55
C LYS A 92 7.11 12.18 -0.13
N SER A 93 6.41 13.15 -0.70
CA SER A 93 4.99 13.43 -0.40
C SER A 93 4.04 12.34 -0.86
N PHE A 94 4.48 11.44 -1.74
CA PHE A 94 3.65 10.42 -2.38
C PHE A 94 4.18 8.99 -2.19
N GLY A 95 4.82 8.71 -1.06
CA GLY A 95 5.34 7.38 -0.80
C GLY A 95 6.55 7.01 -1.68
N CYS A 96 7.33 7.99 -2.13
CA CYS A 96 8.62 7.71 -2.73
C CYS A 96 9.69 7.46 -1.66
N GLY A 97 10.78 6.85 -2.03
CA GLY A 97 11.81 6.43 -1.09
C GLY A 97 11.45 5.12 -0.40
N TRP A 98 11.38 5.10 0.91
CA TRP A 98 11.17 3.89 1.70
C TRP A 98 9.70 3.43 1.74
N ASP A 99 8.74 4.34 1.49
CA ASP A 99 7.30 4.07 1.58
C ASP A 99 6.64 3.94 0.21
N LYS A 100 7.37 3.47 -0.80
CA LYS A 100 6.92 3.37 -2.21
C LYS A 100 5.67 2.51 -2.42
N VAL A 101 5.39 1.62 -1.50
CA VAL A 101 4.24 0.71 -1.60
C VAL A 101 2.92 1.33 -1.15
N ILE A 102 2.96 2.53 -0.56
CA ILE A 102 1.80 3.21 0.01
C ILE A 102 1.23 4.23 -0.96
N ASN A 103 -0.10 4.35 -1.01
CA ASN A 103 -0.79 5.30 -1.87
C ASN A 103 -0.77 6.73 -1.31
N GLY A 104 0.40 7.34 -1.32
CA GLY A 104 0.61 8.69 -0.81
C GLY A 104 0.63 8.75 0.72
N SER A 105 1.61 9.41 1.29
CA SER A 105 1.76 9.51 2.75
C SER A 105 1.35 10.87 3.29
N TRP A 106 1.48 11.95 2.50
CA TRP A 106 1.27 13.32 2.95
C TRP A 106 0.08 13.98 2.29
N PHE A 107 -0.04 13.88 0.97
CA PHE A 107 -1.10 14.48 0.18
C PHE A 107 -1.83 13.41 -0.65
N LYS A 108 -3.11 13.62 -0.85
CA LYS A 108 -3.95 12.74 -1.65
C LYS A 108 -3.48 12.70 -3.11
N ASN A 109 -3.14 13.85 -3.67
CA ASN A 109 -2.72 14.02 -5.06
C ASN A 109 -1.93 15.31 -5.27
N LEU A 110 -1.44 15.54 -6.48
CA LEU A 110 -0.71 16.76 -6.84
C LEU A 110 -1.55 18.03 -6.67
N TYR A 111 -2.85 17.98 -6.93
CA TYR A 111 -3.74 19.11 -6.73
C TYR A 111 -3.74 19.56 -5.26
N SER A 112 -4.04 18.64 -4.33
CA SER A 112 -4.05 18.95 -2.89
C SER A 112 -2.70 19.44 -2.39
N TRP A 113 -1.62 18.94 -2.97
CA TRP A 113 -0.28 19.41 -2.62
C TRP A 113 -0.03 20.83 -3.15
N GLY A 114 -0.39 21.12 -4.40
CA GLY A 114 -0.29 22.46 -4.99
C GLY A 114 -1.14 23.47 -4.20
N GLU A 115 -2.38 23.12 -3.85
CA GLU A 115 -3.25 23.93 -3.03
C GLU A 115 -2.64 24.24 -1.65
N GLY A 116 -2.03 23.24 -1.00
CA GLY A 116 -1.36 23.43 0.30
C GLY A 116 -0.07 24.24 0.24
N MET A 117 0.56 24.34 -0.94
CA MET A 117 1.76 25.17 -1.15
C MET A 117 1.48 26.60 -1.55
N TYR A 118 0.31 26.87 -2.12
CA TYR A 118 -0.08 28.19 -2.58
C TYR A 118 -0.60 29.06 -1.41
N PRO A 119 -0.21 30.31 -1.25
CA PRO A 119 0.75 31.11 -2.03
C PRO A 119 2.16 31.14 -1.41
N ALA A 120 2.97 30.12 -1.59
CA ALA A 120 4.35 30.15 -1.12
C ALA A 120 5.18 31.19 -1.89
N LYS A 121 6.12 31.88 -1.24
CA LYS A 121 6.91 32.97 -1.81
C LYS A 121 7.61 32.66 -3.13
N ASN A 122 8.04 31.40 -3.32
CA ASN A 122 8.83 30.98 -4.48
C ASN A 122 8.04 30.13 -5.48
N LEU A 123 6.75 29.88 -5.23
CA LEU A 123 5.89 29.03 -6.05
C LEU A 123 4.57 29.77 -6.28
N LYS A 124 4.49 30.46 -7.41
CA LYS A 124 3.32 31.26 -7.78
C LYS A 124 2.39 30.46 -8.69
N ALA A 125 1.10 30.71 -8.57
CA ALA A 125 0.06 30.16 -9.43
C ALA A 125 -1.10 31.17 -9.57
N GLU A 126 -0.80 32.46 -9.76
CA GLU A 126 -1.77 33.55 -9.76
C GLU A 126 -2.34 33.79 -11.16
N ASN A 127 -1.52 33.61 -12.18
CA ASN A 127 -1.84 33.97 -13.53
C ASN A 127 -1.20 33.00 -14.56
N ILE A 128 -1.52 33.21 -15.84
CA ILE A 128 -1.05 32.37 -16.94
C ILE A 128 0.48 32.38 -17.11
N SER A 129 1.16 33.45 -16.70
CA SER A 129 2.63 33.54 -16.75
C SER A 129 3.23 32.57 -15.71
N ASP A 130 2.71 32.59 -14.51
CA ASP A 130 3.16 31.67 -13.44
C ASP A 130 2.97 30.21 -13.86
N TRP A 131 1.84 29.90 -14.51
CA TRP A 131 1.59 28.56 -15.03
C TRP A 131 2.62 28.14 -16.10
N LYS A 132 2.94 29.03 -17.03
CA LYS A 132 3.97 28.78 -18.06
C LYS A 132 5.36 28.63 -17.44
N ASP A 133 5.68 29.42 -16.44
CA ASP A 133 6.95 29.34 -15.73
C ASP A 133 7.06 27.99 -14.96
N ASN A 134 5.99 27.54 -14.32
CA ASN A 134 5.97 26.22 -13.67
C ASN A 134 6.14 25.09 -14.70
N ILE A 135 5.52 25.19 -15.89
CA ILE A 135 5.73 24.23 -16.98
C ILE A 135 7.18 24.23 -17.43
N TRP A 136 7.76 25.40 -17.64
CA TRP A 136 9.17 25.51 -18.02
C TRP A 136 10.08 24.79 -17.01
N HIS A 137 9.84 24.99 -15.72
CA HIS A 137 10.61 24.33 -14.66
C HIS A 137 10.46 22.81 -14.71
N ILE A 138 9.25 22.25 -14.82
CA ILE A 138 9.07 20.80 -14.87
C ILE A 138 9.74 20.18 -16.09
N GLU A 139 9.75 20.87 -17.23
CA GLU A 139 10.38 20.40 -18.47
C GLU A 139 11.90 20.40 -18.40
N HIS A 140 12.49 21.31 -17.63
CA HIS A 140 13.95 21.41 -17.48
C HIS A 140 14.50 20.60 -16.29
N GLU A 141 13.69 20.38 -15.25
CA GLU A 141 14.14 19.74 -14.03
C GLU A 141 13.73 18.26 -13.91
N GLY A 142 12.60 17.87 -14.49
CA GLY A 142 12.01 16.55 -14.20
C GLY A 142 11.37 15.80 -15.33
N PHE A 143 10.92 16.50 -16.38
CA PHE A 143 10.18 15.90 -17.49
C PHE A 143 10.72 16.42 -18.83
N ASN A 144 11.73 15.76 -19.38
CA ASN A 144 12.33 16.19 -20.64
C ASN A 144 11.27 16.40 -21.74
N PRO A 145 11.17 17.62 -22.35
CA PRO A 145 10.15 17.93 -23.35
C PRO A 145 10.30 17.12 -24.66
N ARG A 146 11.48 16.54 -24.89
CA ARG A 146 11.78 15.74 -26.11
C ARG A 146 11.50 14.26 -25.96
N SER A 147 10.96 13.82 -24.85
CA SER A 147 10.68 12.42 -24.55
C SER A 147 9.26 12.26 -23.98
N PRO A 148 8.58 11.15 -24.29
CA PRO A 148 7.36 10.80 -23.58
C PRO A 148 7.60 10.72 -22.08
N ILE A 149 6.62 11.13 -21.28
CA ILE A 149 6.66 10.91 -19.85
C ILE A 149 6.33 9.44 -19.53
N ASN A 150 7.04 8.85 -18.58
CA ASN A 150 6.75 7.51 -18.12
C ASN A 150 5.77 7.56 -16.95
N VAL A 151 4.64 6.89 -17.12
CA VAL A 151 3.55 6.88 -16.15
C VAL A 151 3.18 5.44 -15.83
N LYS A 152 3.06 5.09 -14.55
CA LYS A 152 2.38 3.88 -14.10
C LYS A 152 0.94 4.23 -13.72
N TYR A 153 0.00 3.44 -14.21
CA TYR A 153 -1.39 3.51 -13.78
C TYR A 153 -1.76 2.26 -12.98
N TYR A 154 -2.01 2.44 -11.70
CA TYR A 154 -2.42 1.38 -10.78
C TYR A 154 -3.95 1.34 -10.72
N SER A 155 -4.57 0.42 -11.49
CA SER A 155 -6.02 0.39 -11.68
C SER A 155 -6.80 0.11 -10.38
N TRP A 156 -6.24 -0.62 -9.43
CA TRP A 156 -6.90 -0.96 -8.17
C TRP A 156 -7.06 0.21 -7.19
N LEU A 157 -6.34 1.30 -7.41
CA LEU A 157 -6.43 2.53 -6.62
C LEU A 157 -6.75 3.75 -7.51
N ASP A 158 -7.03 3.53 -8.80
CA ASP A 158 -7.24 4.59 -9.79
C ASP A 158 -6.16 5.67 -9.72
N ARG A 159 -4.87 5.24 -9.78
CA ARG A 159 -3.76 6.14 -9.48
C ARG A 159 -2.71 6.18 -10.56
N TYR A 160 -2.50 7.39 -11.11
CA TYR A 160 -1.42 7.70 -12.05
C TYR A 160 -0.19 8.21 -11.30
N VAL A 161 0.93 7.53 -11.48
CA VAL A 161 2.23 7.86 -10.88
C VAL A 161 3.23 8.15 -12.00
N ALA A 162 3.68 9.38 -12.12
CA ALA A 162 4.69 9.73 -13.13
C ALA A 162 6.11 9.60 -12.58
N SER A 163 7.00 9.11 -13.44
CA SER A 163 8.44 9.08 -13.17
C SER A 163 9.04 10.45 -13.46
N ASN A 164 9.75 11.01 -12.49
CA ASN A 164 10.42 12.29 -12.64
C ASN A 164 11.79 12.28 -11.96
N SER A 165 12.70 13.14 -12.43
CA SER A 165 14.03 13.34 -11.82
C SER A 165 14.09 14.55 -10.89
N GLY A 166 13.13 15.48 -11.00
CA GLY A 166 13.03 16.70 -10.23
C GLY A 166 11.74 17.45 -10.54
N GLY A 167 11.65 18.74 -10.20
CA GLY A 167 10.52 19.61 -10.52
C GLY A 167 9.19 19.26 -9.82
N SER A 168 9.21 18.44 -8.76
CA SER A 168 7.99 17.92 -8.13
C SER A 168 7.06 19.02 -7.59
N HIS A 169 7.61 20.10 -7.01
CA HIS A 169 6.82 21.22 -6.52
C HIS A 169 6.13 21.97 -7.65
N HIS A 170 6.87 22.25 -8.72
CA HIS A 170 6.35 22.92 -9.92
C HIS A 170 5.28 22.05 -10.60
N ALA A 171 5.47 20.72 -10.64
CA ALA A 171 4.45 19.80 -11.17
C ALA A 171 3.14 19.88 -10.38
N ALA A 172 3.21 19.97 -9.05
CA ALA A 172 2.04 20.17 -8.22
C ALA A 172 1.36 21.52 -8.50
N MET A 173 2.13 22.59 -8.73
CA MET A 173 1.59 23.90 -9.10
C MET A 173 0.94 23.90 -10.48
N VAL A 174 1.54 23.21 -11.47
CA VAL A 174 0.93 23.03 -12.80
C VAL A 174 -0.44 22.36 -12.69
N VAL A 175 -0.51 21.22 -11.99
CA VAL A 175 -1.78 20.49 -11.82
C VAL A 175 -2.80 21.31 -11.03
N TYR A 176 -2.38 21.94 -9.94
CA TYR A 176 -3.27 22.79 -9.13
C TYR A 176 -3.86 23.94 -9.97
N GLN A 177 -3.00 24.71 -10.66
CA GLN A 177 -3.46 25.83 -11.43
C GLN A 177 -4.26 25.40 -12.67
N SER A 178 -3.86 24.33 -13.34
CA SER A 178 -4.60 23.80 -14.48
C SER A 178 -6.04 23.42 -14.10
N LEU A 179 -6.23 22.72 -13.01
CA LEU A 179 -7.57 22.30 -12.57
C LEU A 179 -8.40 23.48 -12.03
N ARG A 180 -7.77 24.42 -11.32
CA ARG A 180 -8.44 25.61 -10.81
C ARG A 180 -8.92 26.53 -11.94
N ASP A 181 -8.07 26.78 -12.93
CA ASP A 181 -8.27 27.78 -13.97
C ASP A 181 -8.73 27.17 -15.31
N ASN A 182 -9.00 25.84 -15.32
CA ASN A 182 -9.41 25.07 -16.51
C ASN A 182 -8.41 25.20 -17.68
N LEU A 183 -7.11 24.98 -17.39
CA LEU A 183 -6.03 25.04 -18.35
C LEU A 183 -5.59 23.65 -18.78
N ASP A 184 -5.28 23.48 -20.08
CA ASP A 184 -4.86 22.21 -20.65
C ASP A 184 -3.33 22.15 -20.77
N TYR A 185 -2.72 21.11 -20.16
CA TYR A 185 -1.33 20.73 -20.41
C TYR A 185 -1.25 19.26 -20.78
N LYS A 186 -1.00 18.98 -22.04
CA LYS A 186 -0.92 17.64 -22.60
C LYS A 186 0.50 17.29 -23.00
N ARG A 187 0.86 16.04 -22.80
CA ARG A 187 2.19 15.50 -23.11
C ARG A 187 2.05 14.12 -23.72
N GLU A 188 3.01 13.78 -24.58
CA GLU A 188 3.20 12.39 -24.95
C GLU A 188 3.59 11.55 -23.72
N ALA A 189 2.97 10.37 -23.54
CA ALA A 189 3.21 9.50 -22.41
C ALA A 189 3.30 8.03 -22.83
N VAL A 190 4.17 7.30 -22.16
CA VAL A 190 4.16 5.83 -22.11
C VAL A 190 3.54 5.43 -20.78
N ILE A 191 2.33 4.87 -20.86
CA ILE A 191 1.57 4.45 -19.68
C ILE A 191 1.73 2.95 -19.50
N GLU A 192 2.30 2.53 -18.40
CA GLU A 192 2.31 1.15 -17.94
C GLU A 192 1.08 0.93 -17.06
N GLN A 193 0.03 0.38 -17.65
CA GLN A 193 -1.22 0.06 -16.96
C GLN A 193 -1.09 -1.27 -16.24
N LEU A 194 -1.23 -1.24 -14.93
CA LEU A 194 -1.15 -2.38 -14.03
C LEU A 194 -2.56 -2.74 -13.54
N SER A 195 -2.94 -4.01 -13.67
CA SER A 195 -4.26 -4.49 -13.27
C SER A 195 -4.18 -5.80 -12.50
N ILE A 196 -5.11 -6.02 -11.57
CA ILE A 196 -5.19 -7.26 -10.80
C ILE A 196 -5.86 -8.33 -11.67
N ASN A 197 -5.20 -9.49 -11.78
CA ASN A 197 -5.74 -10.68 -12.44
C ASN A 197 -6.64 -11.46 -11.48
N LEU A 198 -7.93 -11.25 -11.55
CA LEU A 198 -8.91 -11.87 -10.66
C LEU A 198 -8.93 -13.42 -10.75
N ASN A 199 -8.65 -13.98 -11.91
CA ASN A 199 -8.56 -15.44 -12.04
C ASN A 199 -7.40 -16.01 -11.23
N THR A 200 -6.26 -15.34 -11.24
CA THR A 200 -5.10 -15.74 -10.43
C THR A 200 -5.38 -15.53 -8.94
N VAL A 201 -6.12 -14.48 -8.57
CA VAL A 201 -6.56 -14.26 -7.19
C VAL A 201 -7.46 -15.39 -6.70
N GLU A 202 -8.34 -15.93 -7.56
CA GLU A 202 -9.17 -17.09 -7.22
C GLU A 202 -8.33 -18.36 -7.01
N ILE A 203 -7.31 -18.58 -7.84
CA ILE A 203 -6.37 -19.69 -7.66
C ILE A 203 -5.63 -19.57 -6.33
N LEU A 204 -5.17 -18.37 -5.98
CA LEU A 204 -4.55 -18.09 -4.69
C LEU A 204 -5.51 -18.41 -3.53
N ASP A 205 -6.75 -17.91 -3.62
CA ASP A 205 -7.78 -18.11 -2.61
C ASP A 205 -8.15 -19.59 -2.41
N GLN A 206 -8.18 -20.38 -3.50
CA GLN A 206 -8.44 -21.81 -3.43
C GLN A 206 -7.33 -22.60 -2.75
N ASN A 207 -6.07 -22.24 -2.98
CA ASN A 207 -4.91 -23.03 -2.58
C ASN A 207 -4.25 -22.57 -1.29
N TYR A 208 -4.43 -21.29 -0.89
CA TYR A 208 -3.75 -20.70 0.27
C TYR A 208 -4.71 -19.98 1.19
N TYR A 209 -4.42 -20.01 2.48
CA TYR A 209 -4.84 -18.97 3.41
C TYR A 209 -3.83 -17.85 3.30
N SER A 210 -4.25 -16.73 2.71
CA SER A 210 -3.38 -15.57 2.50
C SER A 210 -4.00 -14.32 3.11
N PHE A 211 -3.18 -13.57 3.86
CA PHE A 211 -3.68 -12.42 4.62
C PHE A 211 -2.61 -11.39 4.92
N ILE A 212 -3.07 -10.15 5.04
CA ILE A 212 -2.30 -9.04 5.57
C ILE A 212 -2.46 -9.04 7.08
N PHE A 213 -1.36 -8.94 7.81
CA PHE A 213 -1.39 -8.75 9.24
C PHE A 213 -0.37 -7.70 9.68
N GLN A 214 -0.57 -7.15 10.85
CA GLN A 214 0.32 -6.16 11.42
C GLN A 214 0.67 -6.55 12.85
N ILE A 215 1.96 -6.58 13.15
CA ILE A 215 2.46 -6.74 14.51
C ILE A 215 2.52 -5.35 15.17
N LYS A 216 2.45 -5.31 16.49
CA LYS A 216 2.59 -4.04 17.23
C LYS A 216 3.88 -3.35 16.78
N ARG A 217 3.79 -2.04 16.48
CA ARG A 217 4.94 -1.27 15.99
C ARG A 217 6.14 -1.50 16.92
N PRO A 218 7.21 -2.10 16.40
CA PRO A 218 8.37 -2.44 17.22
C PRO A 218 9.14 -1.18 17.60
N ARG A 219 9.75 -1.20 18.76
CA ARG A 219 10.64 -0.12 19.22
C ARG A 219 12.00 -0.18 18.54
N ASN A 220 12.39 -1.38 18.08
CA ASN A 220 13.67 -1.63 17.41
C ASN A 220 13.57 -2.86 16.50
N LYS A 221 14.64 -3.14 15.72
CA LYS A 221 14.69 -4.29 14.80
C LYS A 221 14.55 -5.63 15.53
N THR A 222 15.09 -5.76 16.73
CA THR A 222 15.04 -7.01 17.50
C THR A 222 13.60 -7.39 17.87
N GLU A 223 12.77 -6.41 18.25
CA GLU A 223 11.34 -6.66 18.54
C GLU A 223 10.57 -7.14 17.31
N ILE A 224 10.93 -6.69 16.10
CA ILE A 224 10.28 -7.17 14.86
C ILE A 224 10.55 -8.67 14.69
N TYR A 225 11.81 -9.07 14.76
CA TYR A 225 12.20 -10.47 14.58
C TYR A 225 11.58 -11.37 15.66
N THR A 226 11.52 -10.92 16.89
CA THR A 226 10.88 -11.65 17.99
C THR A 226 9.41 -11.86 17.74
N SER A 227 8.66 -10.83 17.35
CA SER A 227 7.22 -10.92 17.09
C SER A 227 6.90 -11.75 15.85
N GLU A 228 7.75 -11.70 14.82
CA GLU A 228 7.63 -12.52 13.62
C GLU A 228 7.91 -14.00 13.94
N TYR A 229 8.90 -14.26 14.77
CA TYR A 229 9.22 -15.58 15.28
C TYR A 229 8.08 -16.14 16.15
N GLU A 230 7.54 -15.36 17.07
CA GLU A 230 6.38 -15.74 17.91
C GLU A 230 5.16 -16.13 17.04
N PHE A 231 4.92 -15.38 15.95
CA PHE A 231 3.84 -15.70 15.02
C PHE A 231 4.08 -17.01 14.28
N THR A 232 5.27 -17.19 13.69
CA THR A 232 5.62 -18.43 12.98
C THR A 232 5.68 -19.62 13.92
N ASP A 233 6.13 -19.42 15.15
CA ASP A 233 6.18 -20.47 16.17
C ASP A 233 4.78 -20.94 16.58
N ALA A 234 3.84 -20.01 16.75
CA ALA A 234 2.44 -20.35 17.04
C ALA A 234 1.76 -21.10 15.88
N LEU A 235 2.18 -20.87 14.64
CA LEU A 235 1.66 -21.59 13.47
C LEU A 235 2.18 -23.02 13.33
N LYS A 236 3.27 -23.41 14.01
CA LYS A 236 3.86 -24.78 13.95
C LYS A 236 2.89 -25.88 14.32
N GLU A 237 1.94 -25.58 15.20
CA GLU A 237 0.91 -26.53 15.60
C GLU A 237 0.00 -26.95 14.43
N PHE A 238 -0.17 -26.06 13.43
CA PHE A 238 -1.09 -26.23 12.30
C PHE A 238 -0.37 -26.59 11.01
N VAL A 239 0.82 -26.07 10.82
CA VAL A 239 1.60 -26.22 9.59
C VAL A 239 3.09 -26.28 9.90
N GLU A 240 3.86 -27.02 9.12
CA GLU A 240 5.32 -26.99 9.25
C GLU A 240 5.87 -25.62 8.80
N ASN A 241 6.85 -25.10 9.52
CA ASN A 241 7.41 -23.74 9.27
C ASN A 241 7.82 -23.49 7.83
N ARG A 242 8.35 -24.52 7.15
CA ARG A 242 8.79 -24.42 5.75
C ARG A 242 7.66 -24.05 4.77
N TYR A 243 6.40 -24.26 5.16
CA TYR A 243 5.24 -23.91 4.34
C TYR A 243 4.62 -22.56 4.71
N THR A 244 5.10 -21.90 5.75
CA THR A 244 4.62 -20.56 6.10
C THR A 244 5.51 -19.52 5.43
N ILE A 245 5.00 -18.88 4.40
CA ILE A 245 5.71 -17.84 3.66
C ILE A 245 5.23 -16.48 4.16
N ILE A 246 6.16 -15.64 4.58
CA ILE A 246 5.90 -14.26 5.00
C ILE A 246 6.71 -13.31 4.13
N LEU A 247 5.99 -12.41 3.44
CA LEU A 247 6.59 -11.34 2.66
C LEU A 247 6.45 -10.00 3.38
N ASN A 248 7.42 -9.14 3.18
CA ASN A 248 7.43 -7.78 3.70
C ASN A 248 7.05 -6.80 2.58
N PRO A 249 5.79 -6.34 2.50
CA PRO A 249 5.35 -5.44 1.44
C PRO A 249 5.99 -4.05 1.53
N VAL A 250 6.39 -3.66 2.73
CA VAL A 250 7.13 -2.43 3.03
C VAL A 250 8.47 -2.88 3.58
N ASN A 251 9.52 -2.16 3.46
CA ASN A 251 10.89 -2.52 3.84
C ASN A 251 11.01 -3.39 5.14
N TYR A 252 12.18 -3.95 5.41
CA TYR A 252 12.44 -4.86 6.55
C TYR A 252 12.06 -4.33 7.94
N VAL A 253 11.75 -3.05 8.06
CA VAL A 253 11.39 -2.37 9.32
C VAL A 253 9.88 -2.24 9.48
N SER A 254 9.11 -2.63 8.47
CA SER A 254 7.64 -2.53 8.52
C SER A 254 7.04 -3.56 9.46
N SER A 255 6.06 -3.11 10.23
CA SER A 255 5.20 -3.98 11.02
C SER A 255 4.11 -4.70 10.19
N ILE A 256 3.98 -4.35 8.89
CA ILE A 256 2.99 -4.91 7.96
C ILE A 256 3.60 -6.12 7.26
N LYS A 257 2.88 -7.22 7.24
CA LYS A 257 3.30 -8.50 6.68
C LYS A 257 2.21 -9.11 5.81
N LEU A 258 2.63 -9.90 4.81
CA LEU A 258 1.78 -10.78 4.03
C LEU A 258 2.12 -12.23 4.37
N ALA A 259 1.15 -13.02 4.80
CA ALA A 259 1.32 -14.44 5.05
C ALA A 259 0.63 -15.28 3.99
N PHE A 260 1.26 -16.39 3.63
CA PHE A 260 0.74 -17.39 2.69
C PHE A 260 0.92 -18.77 3.30
N ILE A 261 -0.18 -19.50 3.52
CA ILE A 261 -0.19 -20.83 4.14
C ILE A 261 -0.94 -21.78 3.22
N PRO A 262 -0.26 -22.76 2.61
CA PRO A 262 -0.90 -23.72 1.71
C PRO A 262 -1.98 -24.52 2.44
N LYS A 263 -3.18 -24.60 1.90
CA LYS A 263 -4.29 -25.34 2.51
C LYS A 263 -4.00 -26.84 2.61
N HIS A 264 -3.29 -27.40 1.64
CA HIS A 264 -2.91 -28.82 1.62
C HIS A 264 -1.85 -29.19 2.67
N ALA A 265 -1.08 -28.21 3.17
CA ALA A 265 -0.03 -28.44 4.16
C ALA A 265 -0.53 -28.35 5.60
N LEU A 266 -1.82 -28.03 5.80
CA LEU A 266 -2.40 -28.00 7.13
C LEU A 266 -2.47 -29.41 7.71
N LYS A 267 -2.05 -29.52 8.97
CA LYS A 267 -2.15 -30.74 9.75
C LYS A 267 -3.63 -31.03 10.14
N THR A 268 -3.85 -32.10 10.90
CA THR A 268 -5.17 -32.57 11.34
C THR A 268 -6.03 -31.50 12.06
N ASN A 269 -5.42 -30.42 12.51
CA ASN A 269 -6.09 -29.30 13.19
C ASN A 269 -6.62 -28.21 12.25
N ASP A 270 -6.85 -28.52 10.98
CA ASP A 270 -7.36 -27.61 9.97
C ASP A 270 -8.59 -26.80 10.41
N LYS A 271 -9.56 -27.46 11.08
CA LYS A 271 -10.77 -26.79 11.59
C LYS A 271 -10.45 -25.69 12.59
N THR A 272 -9.45 -25.92 13.47
CA THR A 272 -9.03 -24.95 14.47
C THR A 272 -8.35 -23.76 13.82
N PHE A 273 -7.47 -24.00 12.85
CA PHE A 273 -6.84 -22.94 12.09
C PHE A 273 -7.87 -22.11 11.30
N ARG A 274 -8.81 -22.76 10.61
CA ARG A 274 -9.89 -22.07 9.89
C ARG A 274 -10.72 -21.17 10.82
N ASN A 275 -11.11 -21.68 11.98
CA ASN A 275 -11.88 -20.91 12.94
C ASN A 275 -11.10 -19.68 13.44
N TRP A 276 -9.81 -19.85 13.74
CA TRP A 276 -8.94 -18.73 14.07
C TRP A 276 -8.87 -17.70 12.93
N PHE A 277 -8.63 -18.17 11.71
CA PHE A 277 -8.49 -17.32 10.53
C PHE A 277 -9.74 -16.44 10.32
N TYR A 278 -10.92 -17.05 10.28
CA TYR A 278 -12.17 -16.30 10.11
C TYR A 278 -12.51 -15.41 11.31
N SER A 279 -12.20 -15.87 12.52
CA SER A 279 -12.35 -15.04 13.72
C SER A 279 -11.41 -13.82 13.68
N ALA A 280 -10.16 -14.00 13.27
CA ALA A 280 -9.20 -12.92 13.16
C ALA A 280 -9.62 -11.88 12.09
N ILE A 281 -10.20 -12.30 10.96
CA ILE A 281 -10.80 -11.40 9.97
C ILE A 281 -11.98 -10.65 10.60
N SER A 282 -12.91 -11.36 11.24
CA SER A 282 -14.10 -10.75 11.85
C SER A 282 -13.77 -9.76 12.96
N CYS A 283 -12.65 -9.97 13.66
CA CYS A 283 -12.14 -9.07 14.69
C CYS A 283 -11.20 -7.98 14.13
N ALA A 284 -11.08 -7.85 12.82
CA ALA A 284 -10.20 -6.92 12.14
C ALA A 284 -8.70 -7.01 12.57
N LYS A 285 -8.25 -8.22 12.96
CA LYS A 285 -6.84 -8.49 13.30
C LYS A 285 -5.99 -8.82 12.08
N ILE A 286 -6.62 -9.36 11.05
CA ILE A 286 -6.03 -9.64 9.75
C ILE A 286 -6.99 -9.22 8.65
N ILE A 287 -6.46 -9.01 7.45
CA ILE A 287 -7.25 -8.75 6.24
C ILE A 287 -7.03 -9.92 5.29
N SER A 288 -8.09 -10.58 4.84
CA SER A 288 -8.00 -11.57 3.77
C SER A 288 -7.36 -10.92 2.55
N PHE A 289 -6.25 -11.46 2.07
CA PHE A 289 -5.54 -10.87 0.94
C PHE A 289 -6.30 -11.03 -0.38
N PRO A 290 -6.95 -12.18 -0.67
CA PRO A 290 -7.84 -12.29 -1.83
C PRO A 290 -9.01 -11.30 -1.80
N ASP A 291 -9.65 -11.08 -0.64
CA ASP A 291 -10.74 -10.11 -0.53
C ASP A 291 -10.23 -8.68 -0.73
N TYR A 292 -9.03 -8.38 -0.23
CA TYR A 292 -8.36 -7.11 -0.49
C TYR A 292 -8.11 -6.90 -1.98
N LEU A 293 -7.57 -7.91 -2.67
CA LEU A 293 -7.27 -7.83 -4.11
C LEU A 293 -8.53 -7.74 -4.99
N LYS A 294 -9.63 -8.39 -4.57
CA LYS A 294 -10.92 -8.31 -5.27
C LYS A 294 -11.58 -6.92 -5.13
N ASN A 295 -11.39 -6.24 -4.01
CA ASN A 295 -12.05 -4.98 -3.69
C ASN A 295 -11.16 -4.00 -2.93
N PRO A 296 -10.03 -3.55 -3.48
CA PRO A 296 -9.08 -2.68 -2.76
C PRO A 296 -9.72 -1.39 -2.25
N ALA A 297 -10.67 -0.85 -3.01
CA ALA A 297 -11.37 0.39 -2.66
C ALA A 297 -12.13 0.33 -1.31
N LEU A 298 -12.61 -0.87 -0.91
CA LEU A 298 -13.28 -1.05 0.39
C LEU A 298 -12.34 -0.88 1.58
N TYR A 299 -11.05 -1.09 1.36
CA TYR A 299 -10.01 -1.00 2.39
C TYR A 299 -9.30 0.35 2.40
N HIS A 300 -9.54 1.17 1.36
CA HIS A 300 -8.86 2.44 1.17
C HIS A 300 -9.42 3.52 2.09
N THR A 301 -9.02 3.46 3.36
CA THR A 301 -9.45 4.43 4.41
C THR A 301 -8.30 5.32 4.86
N HIS A 302 -7.32 5.57 3.99
CA HIS A 302 -6.15 6.36 4.35
C HIS A 302 -6.53 7.84 4.61
N HIS A 303 -6.08 8.35 5.75
CA HIS A 303 -6.17 9.78 6.07
C HIS A 303 -4.81 10.42 5.79
N TYR A 304 -4.79 11.35 4.87
CA TYR A 304 -3.55 12.04 4.49
C TYR A 304 -3.17 13.07 5.56
N SER A 305 -1.86 13.22 5.79
CA SER A 305 -1.38 14.08 6.88
C SER A 305 -1.74 15.55 6.70
N HIS A 306 -1.93 16.02 5.45
CA HIS A 306 -2.37 17.40 5.19
C HIS A 306 -3.82 17.67 5.63
N GLU A 307 -4.67 16.64 5.67
CA GLU A 307 -6.05 16.76 6.16
C GLU A 307 -6.12 16.94 7.68
N LEU A 308 -5.07 16.47 8.38
CA LEU A 308 -4.97 16.54 9.84
C LEU A 308 -4.11 17.71 10.32
N ASN A 309 -3.23 18.24 9.47
CA ASN A 309 -2.25 19.28 9.81
C ASN A 309 -2.03 20.21 8.63
N SER A 310 -1.85 21.51 8.87
CA SER A 310 -1.44 22.48 7.85
C SER A 310 0.01 22.21 7.41
N ILE A 311 0.19 21.29 6.46
CA ILE A 311 1.48 20.98 5.87
C ILE A 311 1.51 21.58 4.46
N THR A 312 2.29 22.63 4.29
CA THR A 312 2.30 23.42 3.04
C THR A 312 3.25 22.87 1.97
N LEU A 313 4.37 22.25 2.35
CA LEU A 313 5.36 21.76 1.37
C LEU A 313 5.50 20.23 1.33
N GLY A 314 4.63 19.49 1.98
CA GLY A 314 4.63 18.02 1.96
C GLY A 314 5.86 17.35 2.61
N ASP A 315 6.80 18.15 3.09
CA ASP A 315 7.99 17.68 3.81
C ASP A 315 7.97 18.27 5.22
N PRO A 316 7.87 17.43 6.27
CA PRO A 316 7.82 17.91 7.65
C PRO A 316 9.03 18.78 8.03
N SER A 317 10.19 18.51 7.43
CA SER A 317 11.40 19.30 7.68
C SER A 317 11.32 20.72 7.14
N ARG A 318 10.43 20.96 6.15
CA ARG A 318 10.19 22.28 5.57
C ARG A 318 9.09 23.08 6.25
N LYS A 319 8.30 22.45 7.11
CA LYS A 319 7.25 23.09 7.91
C LYS A 319 7.77 24.28 8.72
N TYR A 320 9.00 24.21 9.20
CA TYR A 320 9.62 25.26 10.00
C TYR A 320 10.11 26.43 9.12
N LYS A 321 10.58 26.17 7.91
CA LYS A 321 11.10 27.22 7.00
C LYS A 321 10.03 28.20 6.53
N LEU A 322 8.76 27.76 6.43
CA LEU A 322 7.66 28.63 6.04
C LEU A 322 7.16 29.53 7.16
N ARG A 323 7.37 29.13 8.43
CA ARG A 323 6.98 29.93 9.60
C ARG A 323 7.97 31.02 9.93
N GLU A 324 9.24 30.88 9.54
CA GLU A 324 10.26 31.90 9.76
C GLU A 324 10.17 33.06 8.76
N ASP A 325 9.44 32.82 7.65
CA ASP A 325 9.29 33.78 6.55
C ASP A 325 7.93 34.51 6.53
N SER A 326 7.00 34.14 7.40
CA SER A 326 5.68 34.78 7.57
C SER A 326 5.65 35.67 8.78
#